data_70331f625f62ec475fd958f9234829c1
#
_entry.id   70331f625f62ec475fd958f9234829c1
#
_cell.length_a   1.000
_cell.length_b   1.000
_cell.length_c   1.000
_cell.angle_alpha   90.00
_cell.angle_beta   90.00
_cell.angle_gamma   90.00
#
_symmetry.space_group_name_H-M   'P 1'
#
loop_
_entity.id
_entity.type
_entity.pdbx_description
1 polymer ?
#
loop_
_entity_poly.entity_id
_entity_poly.type
_entity_poly.pdbx_seq_one_letter_code
_entity_poly.pdbx_strand_id
1 'polypeptide(L)'
;YADLSLREEDLIKGGKHILVAYKMKPKAGYDYLQAAAHFAAESSTGTNVEVCTTDDFTRGVDALVYLIDEPSEEMRIAYPLDLFDRNVTDGRMMIVSFLTLVIGNNQGMGDIEHAKIYDFYMPERAIQLFDGPAKDISDMWRILGRPIKDGGYIAGTIIKPKLGLRPEPFAKAAYQFWLGGDFIKNDEPQGN
;
A
#
# COMPACT_ATOMS: atom_id res chain seq x y z
N TYR A 1 -8.24 1.67 -20.74
CA TYR A 1 -7.80 1.01 -19.50
C TYR A 1 -6.95 -0.25 -19.73
N ALA A 2 -6.54 -0.52 -20.96
CA ALA A 2 -5.58 -1.57 -21.26
C ALA A 2 -4.70 -1.17 -22.43
N ASP A 3 -3.39 -1.38 -22.29
CA ASP A 3 -2.39 -1.24 -23.34
C ASP A 3 -1.30 -2.31 -23.13
N LEU A 4 -1.49 -3.45 -23.76
CA LEU A 4 -0.59 -4.60 -23.66
C LEU A 4 0.72 -4.42 -24.46
N SER A 5 0.90 -3.28 -25.15
CA SER A 5 2.16 -2.94 -25.80
C SER A 5 3.19 -2.32 -24.86
N LEU A 6 2.75 -1.86 -23.67
CA LEU A 6 3.64 -1.29 -22.67
C LEU A 6 4.55 -2.35 -22.06
N ARG A 7 5.83 -2.00 -21.91
CA ARG A 7 6.81 -2.89 -21.28
C ARG A 7 7.11 -2.41 -19.86
N GLU A 8 7.14 -3.33 -18.93
CA GLU A 8 7.40 -3.04 -17.52
C GLU A 8 8.71 -2.28 -17.30
N GLU A 9 9.76 -2.66 -18.03
CA GLU A 9 11.07 -2.00 -17.96
C GLU A 9 10.99 -0.50 -18.31
N ASP A 10 10.19 -0.14 -19.32
CA ASP A 10 10.01 1.25 -19.74
C ASP A 10 9.16 2.04 -18.71
N LEU A 11 8.17 1.40 -18.12
CA LEU A 11 7.35 1.97 -17.03
C LEU A 11 8.20 2.25 -15.79
N ILE A 12 9.04 1.29 -15.39
CA ILE A 12 9.98 1.44 -14.27
C ILE A 12 10.98 2.57 -14.55
N LYS A 13 11.61 2.55 -15.72
CA LYS A 13 12.57 3.58 -16.12
C LYS A 13 11.94 4.97 -16.19
N GLY A 14 10.68 5.04 -16.60
CA GLY A 14 9.93 6.29 -16.66
C GLY A 14 9.66 6.91 -15.29
N GLY A 15 9.55 6.09 -14.23
CA GLY A 15 9.35 6.53 -12.86
C GLY A 15 8.06 7.30 -12.60
N LYS A 16 7.04 7.13 -13.48
CA LYS A 16 5.78 7.89 -13.42
C LYS A 16 4.57 7.06 -12.99
N HIS A 17 4.78 5.77 -12.73
CA HIS A 17 3.69 4.84 -12.41
C HIS A 17 4.01 4.00 -11.19
N ILE A 18 3.01 3.77 -10.36
CA ILE A 18 3.00 2.66 -9.42
C ILE A 18 2.51 1.45 -10.20
N LEU A 19 3.26 0.34 -10.15
CA LEU A 19 2.88 -0.90 -10.80
C LEU A 19 2.37 -1.88 -9.75
N VAL A 20 1.21 -2.48 -10.01
CA VAL A 20 0.61 -3.44 -9.08
C VAL A 20 0.34 -4.75 -9.81
N ALA A 21 0.78 -5.84 -9.21
CA ALA A 21 0.58 -7.19 -9.70
C ALA A 21 -0.51 -7.90 -8.90
N TYR A 22 -1.44 -8.49 -9.64
CA TYR A 22 -2.61 -9.17 -9.09
C TYR A 22 -2.65 -10.62 -9.54
N LYS A 23 -3.14 -11.48 -8.65
CA LYS A 23 -3.81 -12.72 -9.03
C LYS A 23 -5.28 -12.40 -9.20
N MET A 24 -5.76 -12.43 -10.45
CA MET A 24 -7.13 -12.07 -10.79
C MET A 24 -7.73 -13.13 -11.72
N LYS A 25 -8.98 -13.44 -11.49
CA LYS A 25 -9.76 -14.34 -12.32
C LYS A 25 -11.14 -13.74 -12.57
N PRO A 26 -11.56 -13.61 -13.83
CA PRO A 26 -12.94 -13.25 -14.14
C PRO A 26 -13.90 -14.39 -13.83
N LYS A 27 -15.16 -14.06 -13.57
CA LYS A 27 -16.22 -15.05 -13.48
C LYS A 27 -16.45 -15.75 -14.82
N ALA A 28 -16.97 -16.95 -14.75
CA ALA A 28 -17.32 -17.72 -15.95
C ALA A 28 -18.25 -16.91 -16.89
N GLY A 29 -17.88 -16.88 -18.16
CA GLY A 29 -18.62 -16.15 -19.19
C GLY A 29 -18.17 -14.73 -19.45
N TYR A 30 -17.21 -14.22 -18.68
CA TYR A 30 -16.60 -12.91 -18.93
C TYR A 30 -15.24 -13.06 -19.63
N ASP A 31 -14.98 -12.16 -20.57
CA ASP A 31 -13.70 -12.05 -21.24
C ASP A 31 -12.66 -11.48 -20.29
N TYR A 32 -11.45 -12.06 -20.29
CA TYR A 32 -10.39 -11.69 -19.34
C TYR A 32 -9.93 -10.25 -19.55
N LEU A 33 -9.68 -9.83 -20.78
CA LEU A 33 -9.23 -8.48 -21.09
C LEU A 33 -10.30 -7.43 -20.73
N GLN A 34 -11.57 -7.72 -21.01
CA GLN A 34 -12.66 -6.83 -20.64
C GLN A 34 -12.79 -6.70 -19.13
N ALA A 35 -12.73 -7.80 -18.38
CA ALA A 35 -12.79 -7.79 -16.93
C ALA A 35 -11.60 -7.04 -16.32
N ALA A 36 -10.38 -7.28 -16.85
CA ALA A 36 -9.19 -6.58 -16.43
C ALA A 36 -9.25 -5.06 -16.69
N ALA A 37 -9.71 -4.66 -17.88
CA ALA A 37 -9.90 -3.24 -18.23
C ALA A 37 -10.97 -2.58 -17.35
N HIS A 38 -12.06 -3.29 -17.05
CA HIS A 38 -13.08 -2.81 -16.12
C HIS A 38 -12.51 -2.65 -14.70
N PHE A 39 -11.70 -3.60 -14.24
CA PHE A 39 -11.00 -3.51 -12.97
C PHE A 39 -10.07 -2.28 -12.91
N ALA A 40 -9.29 -2.02 -13.96
CA ALA A 40 -8.43 -0.86 -14.05
C ALA A 40 -9.23 0.46 -14.08
N ALA A 41 -10.36 0.49 -14.77
CA ALA A 41 -11.25 1.64 -14.77
C ALA A 41 -11.79 1.94 -13.37
N GLU A 42 -12.36 0.94 -12.70
CA GLU A 42 -12.94 1.08 -11.37
C GLU A 42 -11.90 1.46 -10.30
N SER A 43 -10.65 1.03 -10.47
CA SER A 43 -9.54 1.40 -9.59
C SER A 43 -8.80 2.69 -10.01
N SER A 44 -9.33 3.48 -10.92
CA SER A 44 -8.73 4.76 -11.34
C SER A 44 -9.78 5.84 -11.53
N THR A 45 -10.09 6.20 -12.76
CA THR A 45 -11.04 7.28 -13.06
C THR A 45 -12.51 6.88 -12.94
N GLY A 46 -12.78 5.59 -12.76
CA GLY A 46 -14.09 5.08 -12.30
C GLY A 46 -15.16 4.99 -13.36
N THR A 47 -14.84 5.12 -14.66
CA THR A 47 -15.84 5.05 -15.71
C THR A 47 -15.33 4.36 -16.95
N ASN A 48 -16.19 3.52 -17.55
CA ASN A 48 -15.93 2.87 -18.83
C ASN A 48 -16.39 3.70 -20.04
N VAL A 49 -16.99 4.86 -19.80
CA VAL A 49 -17.49 5.75 -20.83
C VAL A 49 -17.08 7.19 -20.53
N GLU A 50 -16.91 7.98 -21.59
CA GLU A 50 -16.73 9.42 -21.44
C GLU A 50 -17.98 10.06 -20.83
N VAL A 51 -17.76 10.94 -19.86
CA VAL A 51 -18.79 11.75 -19.24
C VAL A 51 -18.52 13.22 -19.51
N CYS A 52 -19.50 14.08 -19.26
CA CYS A 52 -19.41 15.51 -19.59
C CYS A 52 -18.25 16.25 -18.87
N THR A 53 -17.66 15.65 -17.85
CA THR A 53 -16.52 16.18 -17.10
C THR A 53 -15.17 15.58 -17.53
N THR A 54 -15.15 14.65 -18.50
CA THR A 54 -13.95 14.04 -19.01
C THR A 54 -13.15 15.07 -19.83
N ASP A 55 -11.88 15.27 -19.49
CA ASP A 55 -10.94 16.14 -20.17
C ASP A 55 -9.62 15.41 -20.48
N ASP A 56 -8.64 16.10 -21.05
CA ASP A 56 -7.37 15.49 -21.42
C ASP A 56 -6.53 15.08 -20.18
N PHE A 57 -6.69 15.76 -19.07
CA PHE A 57 -6.02 15.39 -17.82
C PHE A 57 -6.61 14.08 -17.28
N THR A 58 -7.92 13.96 -17.18
CA THR A 58 -8.57 12.75 -16.66
C THR A 58 -8.28 11.53 -17.51
N ARG A 59 -8.19 11.67 -18.85
CA ARG A 59 -7.73 10.60 -19.73
C ARG A 59 -6.27 10.23 -19.52
N GLY A 60 -5.44 11.21 -19.17
CA GLY A 60 -4.00 11.03 -18.91
C GLY A 60 -3.69 10.29 -17.62
N VAL A 61 -4.65 10.16 -16.69
CA VAL A 61 -4.48 9.49 -15.40
C VAL A 61 -5.24 8.16 -15.27
N ASP A 62 -5.80 7.66 -16.35
CA ASP A 62 -6.37 6.32 -16.39
C ASP A 62 -5.32 5.26 -16.04
N ALA A 63 -5.69 4.30 -15.20
CA ALA A 63 -4.87 3.13 -14.98
C ALA A 63 -4.93 2.21 -16.19
N LEU A 64 -3.79 1.60 -16.54
CA LEU A 64 -3.66 0.76 -17.73
C LEU A 64 -3.21 -0.65 -17.35
N VAL A 65 -3.98 -1.65 -17.74
CA VAL A 65 -3.54 -3.05 -17.74
C VAL A 65 -2.45 -3.19 -18.79
N TYR A 66 -1.24 -3.59 -18.40
CA TYR A 66 -0.12 -3.77 -19.31
C TYR A 66 0.34 -5.22 -19.45
N LEU A 67 -0.15 -6.12 -18.60
CA LEU A 67 0.11 -7.56 -18.70
C LEU A 67 -1.10 -8.36 -18.27
N ILE A 68 -1.40 -9.40 -19.05
CA ILE A 68 -2.35 -10.47 -18.72
C ILE A 68 -1.67 -11.80 -19.05
N ASP A 69 -1.64 -12.70 -18.09
CA ASP A 69 -1.29 -14.11 -18.27
C ASP A 69 -2.40 -14.98 -17.68
N GLU A 70 -3.36 -15.36 -18.50
CA GLU A 70 -4.52 -16.13 -18.10
C GLU A 70 -4.19 -17.48 -17.44
N PRO A 71 -3.21 -18.28 -17.96
CA PRO A 71 -2.86 -19.54 -17.34
C PRO A 71 -2.37 -19.42 -15.89
N SER A 72 -1.68 -18.33 -15.55
CA SER A 72 -1.20 -18.06 -14.19
C SER A 72 -2.13 -17.18 -13.39
N GLU A 73 -3.26 -16.74 -13.97
CA GLU A 73 -4.19 -15.77 -13.39
C GLU A 73 -3.50 -14.45 -13.04
N GLU A 74 -2.48 -14.05 -13.79
CA GLU A 74 -1.73 -12.83 -13.52
C GLU A 74 -2.25 -11.65 -14.33
N MET A 75 -2.44 -10.53 -13.64
CA MET A 75 -2.74 -9.22 -14.23
C MET A 75 -1.84 -8.18 -13.61
N ARG A 76 -1.28 -7.29 -14.44
CA ARG A 76 -0.51 -6.14 -13.94
C ARG A 76 -1.08 -4.84 -14.46
N ILE A 77 -1.17 -3.87 -13.56
CA ILE A 77 -1.75 -2.55 -13.81
C ILE A 77 -0.73 -1.46 -13.48
N ALA A 78 -0.60 -0.49 -14.37
CA ALA A 78 0.18 0.72 -14.18
C ALA A 78 -0.76 1.87 -13.77
N TYR A 79 -0.54 2.44 -12.60
CA TYR A 79 -1.28 3.57 -12.06
C TYR A 79 -0.42 4.83 -12.17
N PRO A 80 -0.82 5.84 -12.98
CA PRO A 80 -0.09 7.10 -13.06
C PRO A 80 0.01 7.78 -11.69
N LEU A 81 1.17 8.36 -11.36
CA LEU A 81 1.35 9.06 -10.08
C LEU A 81 0.42 10.28 -9.95
N ASP A 82 0.10 10.90 -11.07
CA ASP A 82 -0.78 12.08 -11.09
C ASP A 82 -2.26 11.73 -10.78
N LEU A 83 -2.63 10.44 -10.78
CA LEU A 83 -3.90 9.95 -10.27
C LEU A 83 -4.04 10.19 -8.76
N PHE A 84 -2.92 10.17 -8.03
CA PHE A 84 -2.87 10.38 -6.59
C PHE A 84 -2.68 11.87 -6.30
N ASP A 85 -3.78 12.63 -6.26
CA ASP A 85 -3.75 14.06 -5.94
C ASP A 85 -3.16 14.30 -4.54
N ARG A 86 -2.36 15.36 -4.41
CA ARG A 86 -1.77 15.79 -3.14
C ARG A 86 -2.81 16.07 -2.05
N ASN A 87 -4.02 16.47 -2.41
CA ASN A 87 -5.11 16.66 -1.45
C ASN A 87 -5.67 15.35 -0.90
N VAL A 88 -5.51 14.24 -1.65
CA VAL A 88 -5.87 12.87 -1.24
C VAL A 88 -4.68 12.19 -0.55
N THR A 89 -3.48 12.67 -0.84
CA THR A 89 -2.19 12.15 -0.39
C THR A 89 -1.49 13.10 0.58
N ASP A 90 -2.20 13.68 1.55
CA ASP A 90 -1.45 14.21 2.68
C ASP A 90 -0.73 12.99 3.30
N GLY A 91 0.58 13.06 3.47
CA GLY A 91 1.46 11.91 3.72
C GLY A 91 1.05 10.95 4.84
N ARG A 92 0.00 11.27 5.60
CA ARG A 92 -0.53 10.46 6.71
C ARG A 92 -1.53 9.40 6.27
N MET A 93 -2.27 9.66 5.21
CA MET A 93 -3.37 8.79 4.75
C MET A 93 -3.02 8.03 3.46
N MET A 94 -1.83 8.21 2.91
CA MET A 94 -1.47 7.75 1.58
C MET A 94 -1.59 6.23 1.41
N ILE A 95 -1.13 5.44 2.38
CA ILE A 95 -1.22 3.98 2.27
C ILE A 95 -2.68 3.50 2.28
N VAL A 96 -3.54 4.15 3.05
CA VAL A 96 -4.97 3.84 3.10
C VAL A 96 -5.63 4.20 1.77
N SER A 97 -5.35 5.40 1.25
CA SER A 97 -5.85 5.85 -0.05
C SER A 97 -5.37 4.96 -1.19
N PHE A 98 -4.09 4.59 -1.17
CA PHE A 98 -3.51 3.64 -2.13
C PHE A 98 -4.24 2.29 -2.10
N LEU A 99 -4.35 1.65 -0.93
CA LEU A 99 -5.03 0.36 -0.81
C LEU A 99 -6.51 0.42 -1.16
N THR A 100 -7.19 1.51 -0.78
CA THR A 100 -8.59 1.71 -1.16
C THR A 100 -8.75 1.80 -2.68
N LEU A 101 -7.87 2.53 -3.35
CA LEU A 101 -7.91 2.68 -4.80
C LEU A 101 -7.63 1.37 -5.51
N VAL A 102 -6.48 0.74 -5.21
CA VAL A 102 -5.98 -0.40 -6.00
C VAL A 102 -6.69 -1.72 -5.74
N ILE A 103 -7.41 -1.87 -4.61
CA ILE A 103 -8.14 -3.10 -4.29
C ILE A 103 -9.48 -2.86 -3.58
N GLY A 104 -9.57 -1.87 -2.70
CA GLY A 104 -10.76 -1.69 -1.86
C GLY A 104 -12.02 -1.39 -2.66
N ASN A 105 -11.92 -0.51 -3.63
CA ASN A 105 -13.05 -0.10 -4.46
C ASN A 105 -13.57 -1.21 -5.39
N ASN A 106 -12.73 -2.20 -5.69
CA ASN A 106 -13.05 -3.30 -6.60
C ASN A 106 -13.69 -4.51 -5.91
N GLN A 107 -13.91 -4.43 -4.60
CA GLN A 107 -14.57 -5.50 -3.86
C GLN A 107 -16.05 -5.59 -4.27
N GLY A 108 -16.46 -6.75 -4.75
CA GLY A 108 -17.83 -6.97 -5.15
C GLY A 108 -18.16 -6.65 -6.62
N MET A 109 -17.18 -6.40 -7.47
CA MET A 109 -17.37 -6.32 -8.92
C MET A 109 -18.06 -7.58 -9.45
N GLY A 110 -19.09 -7.36 -10.30
CA GLY A 110 -19.96 -8.45 -10.76
C GLY A 110 -19.29 -9.45 -11.69
N ASP A 111 -18.26 -9.04 -12.40
CA ASP A 111 -17.49 -9.77 -13.42
C ASP A 111 -16.21 -10.42 -12.90
N ILE A 112 -15.80 -10.14 -11.67
CA ILE A 112 -14.61 -10.68 -11.04
C ILE A 112 -14.96 -11.80 -10.06
N GLU A 113 -14.32 -12.97 -10.19
CA GLU A 113 -14.42 -14.08 -9.23
C GLU A 113 -13.54 -13.80 -8.02
N HIS A 114 -12.26 -13.44 -8.26
CA HIS A 114 -11.35 -12.98 -7.23
C HIS A 114 -10.27 -12.06 -7.80
N ALA A 115 -9.77 -11.18 -6.93
CA ALA A 115 -8.55 -10.40 -7.20
C ALA A 115 -7.76 -10.24 -5.89
N LYS A 116 -6.45 -10.47 -5.96
CA LYS A 116 -5.53 -10.34 -4.83
C LYS A 116 -4.25 -9.66 -5.29
N ILE A 117 -3.85 -8.60 -4.62
CA ILE A 117 -2.51 -8.03 -4.79
C ILE A 117 -1.49 -9.01 -4.21
N TYR A 118 -0.42 -9.29 -4.95
CA TYR A 118 0.68 -10.10 -4.43
C TYR A 118 2.02 -9.38 -4.50
N ASP A 119 2.14 -8.33 -5.34
CA ASP A 119 3.33 -7.50 -5.43
C ASP A 119 3.00 -6.09 -5.92
N PHE A 120 3.86 -5.13 -5.64
CA PHE A 120 3.79 -3.80 -6.21
C PHE A 120 5.18 -3.14 -6.26
N TYR A 121 5.37 -2.29 -7.25
CA TYR A 121 6.53 -1.42 -7.38
C TYR A 121 6.10 0.04 -7.18
N MET A 122 6.79 0.75 -6.30
CA MET A 122 6.64 2.20 -6.11
C MET A 122 7.91 2.89 -6.58
N PRO A 123 7.82 3.84 -7.54
CA PRO A 123 8.97 4.64 -7.93
C PRO A 123 9.39 5.58 -6.79
N GLU A 124 10.64 6.03 -6.82
CA GLU A 124 11.21 6.89 -5.78
C GLU A 124 10.33 8.13 -5.48
N ARG A 125 9.77 8.76 -6.51
CA ARG A 125 8.85 9.90 -6.35
C ARG A 125 7.60 9.55 -5.53
N ALA A 126 7.08 8.33 -5.64
CA ALA A 126 5.95 7.89 -4.84
C ALA A 126 6.37 7.65 -3.38
N ILE A 127 7.55 7.03 -3.17
CA ILE A 127 8.09 6.77 -1.83
C ILE A 127 8.35 8.08 -1.08
N GLN A 128 8.83 9.11 -1.78
CA GLN A 128 9.09 10.44 -1.21
C GLN A 128 7.83 11.19 -0.72
N LEU A 129 6.63 10.73 -1.11
CA LEU A 129 5.37 11.28 -0.61
C LEU A 129 5.02 10.80 0.80
N PHE A 130 5.64 9.73 1.28
CA PHE A 130 5.42 9.23 2.64
C PHE A 130 6.34 9.96 3.62
N ASP A 131 5.80 10.33 4.78
CA ASP A 131 6.57 10.98 5.85
C ASP A 131 7.66 10.05 6.43
N GLY A 132 7.51 8.75 6.25
CA GLY A 132 8.37 7.75 6.87
C GLY A 132 8.14 7.64 8.39
N PRO A 133 8.95 6.85 9.08
CA PRO A 133 8.86 6.71 10.52
C PRO A 133 9.34 7.99 11.22
N ALA A 134 8.65 8.38 12.29
CA ALA A 134 9.00 9.57 13.09
C ALA A 134 10.40 9.47 13.74
N LYS A 135 10.90 8.24 13.90
CA LYS A 135 12.23 7.92 14.44
C LYS A 135 12.87 6.79 13.64
N ASP A 136 14.14 6.93 13.34
CA ASP A 136 14.97 5.91 12.70
C ASP A 136 15.88 5.20 13.73
N ILE A 137 16.71 4.28 13.24
CA ILE A 137 17.64 3.54 14.11
C ILE A 137 18.65 4.45 14.80
N SER A 138 19.08 5.52 14.14
CA SER A 138 20.03 6.49 14.72
C SER A 138 19.38 7.25 15.87
N ASP A 139 18.10 7.61 15.72
CA ASP A 139 17.31 8.22 16.79
C ASP A 139 17.15 7.30 17.99
N MET A 140 16.93 5.99 17.75
CA MET A 140 16.83 5.01 18.83
C MET A 140 18.11 4.97 19.67
N TRP A 141 19.27 4.86 19.04
CA TRP A 141 20.56 4.87 19.76
C TRP A 141 20.78 6.19 20.50
N ARG A 142 20.45 7.32 19.89
CA ARG A 142 20.56 8.64 20.53
C ARG A 142 19.65 8.76 21.76
N ILE A 143 18.40 8.30 21.67
CA ILE A 143 17.43 8.32 22.78
C ILE A 143 17.97 7.45 23.95
N LEU A 144 18.57 6.30 23.67
CA LEU A 144 19.17 5.42 24.67
C LEU A 144 20.50 5.94 25.22
N GLY A 145 21.04 7.01 24.64
CA GLY A 145 22.34 7.57 25.06
C GLY A 145 23.52 6.67 24.78
N ARG A 146 23.41 5.76 23.80
CA ARG A 146 24.43 4.76 23.44
C ARG A 146 24.90 4.93 22.01
N PRO A 147 26.18 4.67 21.68
CA PRO A 147 26.69 4.77 20.32
C PRO A 147 26.17 3.62 19.43
N ILE A 148 25.97 3.89 18.13
CA ILE A 148 25.45 2.90 17.17
C ILE A 148 26.36 1.67 17.06
N LYS A 149 27.69 1.86 17.06
CA LYS A 149 28.64 0.75 16.83
C LYS A 149 28.89 -0.11 18.07
N ASP A 150 29.02 0.50 19.23
CA ASP A 150 29.45 -0.15 20.45
C ASP A 150 28.41 -0.09 21.57
N GLY A 151 27.19 0.26 21.26
CA GLY A 151 26.09 0.41 22.22
C GLY A 151 25.51 -0.89 22.77
N GLY A 152 25.98 -2.05 22.25
CA GLY A 152 25.48 -3.36 22.63
C GLY A 152 24.16 -3.73 21.97
N TYR A 153 23.30 -4.39 22.73
CA TYR A 153 21.97 -4.80 22.26
C TYR A 153 20.88 -3.85 22.77
N ILE A 154 19.83 -3.70 21.98
CA ILE A 154 18.59 -3.05 22.41
C ILE A 154 17.63 -4.16 22.82
N ALA A 155 17.23 -4.19 24.08
CA ALA A 155 16.31 -5.18 24.63
C ALA A 155 14.90 -4.59 24.69
N GLY A 156 13.97 -5.23 23.98
CA GLY A 156 12.55 -4.82 23.94
C GLY A 156 11.61 -5.95 24.34
N THR A 157 10.39 -5.61 24.74
CA THR A 157 9.33 -6.57 25.01
C THR A 157 7.96 -6.07 24.57
N ILE A 158 7.02 -7.02 24.48
CA ILE A 158 5.59 -6.75 24.33
C ILE A 158 4.91 -7.26 25.59
N ILE A 159 4.14 -6.39 26.27
CA ILE A 159 3.39 -6.80 27.46
C ILE A 159 2.11 -7.55 27.04
N LYS A 160 1.86 -8.66 27.69
CA LYS A 160 0.70 -9.52 27.49
C LYS A 160 -0.12 -9.61 28.80
N PRO A 161 -1.44 -9.86 28.73
CA PRO A 161 -2.28 -10.18 27.57
C PRO A 161 -2.46 -8.99 26.62
N LYS A 162 -2.69 -9.29 25.33
CA LYS A 162 -2.88 -8.31 24.24
C LYS A 162 -4.05 -7.36 24.49
N LEU A 163 -5.13 -7.87 25.04
CA LEU A 163 -6.34 -7.12 25.40
C LEU A 163 -6.77 -7.46 26.82
N GLY A 164 -7.50 -6.53 27.45
CA GLY A 164 -8.08 -6.74 28.77
C GLY A 164 -7.14 -6.48 29.96
N LEU A 165 -5.89 -6.16 29.71
CA LEU A 165 -4.97 -5.77 30.78
C LEU A 165 -5.28 -4.34 31.23
N ARG A 166 -5.62 -4.17 32.49
CA ARG A 166 -5.93 -2.86 33.06
C ARG A 166 -4.66 -1.99 33.18
N PRO A 167 -4.79 -0.65 33.22
CA PRO A 167 -3.64 0.26 33.24
C PRO A 167 -2.63 0.01 34.39
N GLU A 168 -3.12 -0.26 35.59
CA GLU A 168 -2.22 -0.47 36.74
C GLU A 168 -1.36 -1.73 36.62
N PRO A 169 -1.88 -2.94 36.31
CA PRO A 169 -1.05 -4.12 36.04
C PRO A 169 -0.11 -3.92 34.85
N PHE A 170 -0.56 -3.22 33.80
CA PHE A 170 0.30 -2.88 32.66
C PHE A 170 1.47 -2.01 33.10
N ALA A 171 1.23 -0.95 33.86
CA ALA A 171 2.24 -0.04 34.35
C ALA A 171 3.26 -0.75 35.27
N LYS A 172 2.79 -1.65 36.13
CA LYS A 172 3.70 -2.47 36.96
C LYS A 172 4.60 -3.37 36.14
N ALA A 173 4.06 -4.05 35.14
CA ALA A 173 4.85 -4.90 34.24
C ALA A 173 5.87 -4.07 33.44
N ALA A 174 5.45 -2.93 32.91
CA ALA A 174 6.30 -1.98 32.19
C ALA A 174 7.46 -1.49 33.06
N TYR A 175 7.16 -1.06 34.29
CA TYR A 175 8.18 -0.60 35.25
C TYR A 175 9.21 -1.70 35.55
N GLN A 176 8.75 -2.91 35.83
CA GLN A 176 9.67 -4.03 36.10
C GLN A 176 10.57 -4.35 34.92
N PHE A 177 10.03 -4.29 33.70
CA PHE A 177 10.86 -4.49 32.50
C PHE A 177 11.88 -3.37 32.31
N TRP A 178 11.50 -2.10 32.51
CA TRP A 178 12.40 -0.95 32.36
C TRP A 178 13.54 -0.88 33.37
N LEU A 179 13.52 -1.67 34.42
CA LEU A 179 14.69 -1.80 35.31
C LEU A 179 15.94 -2.39 34.61
N GLY A 180 15.74 -3.04 33.44
CA GLY A 180 16.85 -3.62 32.70
C GLY A 180 16.63 -3.69 31.19
N GLY A 181 15.46 -3.34 30.68
CA GLY A 181 15.12 -3.30 29.27
C GLY A 181 15.07 -1.88 28.71
N ASP A 182 15.14 -1.76 27.41
CA ASP A 182 15.29 -0.49 26.69
C ASP A 182 13.98 0.06 26.15
N PHE A 183 13.04 -0.78 25.68
CA PHE A 183 11.74 -0.32 25.17
C PHE A 183 10.64 -1.36 25.33
N ILE A 184 9.40 -0.85 25.34
CA ILE A 184 8.19 -1.66 25.34
C ILE A 184 7.38 -1.32 24.10
N LYS A 185 6.98 -2.36 23.36
CA LYS A 185 5.97 -2.24 22.32
C LYS A 185 4.59 -2.48 22.93
N ASN A 186 3.68 -1.57 22.71
CA ASN A 186 2.26 -1.82 22.95
C ASN A 186 1.64 -2.53 21.75
N ASP A 187 0.67 -3.42 21.98
CA ASP A 187 -0.06 -4.02 20.86
C ASP A 187 -1.01 -2.97 20.24
N GLU A 188 -1.15 -3.00 18.93
CA GLU A 188 -1.91 -2.02 18.15
C GLU A 188 -3.37 -1.85 18.66
N PRO A 189 -4.10 -2.91 19.05
CA PRO A 189 -5.45 -2.76 19.60
C PRO A 189 -5.54 -1.98 20.91
N GLN A 190 -4.42 -1.76 21.60
CA GLN A 190 -4.33 -0.99 22.85
C GLN A 190 -3.72 0.40 22.64
N GLY A 191 -3.42 0.77 21.42
CA GLY A 191 -2.72 2.00 21.04
C GLY A 191 -3.57 3.27 21.05
N ASN A 192 -4.73 3.27 21.69
CA ASN A 192 -5.62 4.44 21.80
C ASN A 192 -5.42 5.19 23.11
#